data_88d35120a9d453f1c1d75d6fccd63de4
#
_entry.id   88d35120a9d453f1c1d75d6fccd63de4
#
_cell.length_a   1.000
_cell.length_b   1.000
_cell.length_c   1.000
_cell.angle_alpha   90.00
_cell.angle_beta   90.00
_cell.angle_gamma   90.00
#
_symmetry.space_group_name_H-M   'P 1'
#
loop_
_entity.id
_entity.type
_entity.pdbx_description
1 polymer ?
#
loop_
_entity_poly.entity_id
_entity_poly.type
_entity_poly.pdbx_seq_one_letter_code
_entity_poly.pdbx_strand_id
1 'polypeptide(L)'
;NRLADEFSNELNNLGVRVSKLEDRVGNVKVTGDARIRYQGSEDKGVYKDGSKSLTDGRARVQFNAKVNDKTDAVVRVKGGYEFGDSTNGTTAKIDRAYVDHKFGQSVSAKAGRFNQTIGGGLMYDDTFDGAQLNVGNDKIQVQGAYGYMMEGAAADNAKSDNPSVSYVGVKGKIGQESSVGGFYSRLSSGNLNHNGATVANDHQNVYGFNADFHKDKVWVGGEWLKASDVSNSQAWTAGVGYGNYDIAKKGTWDVKGQYFNQKANAPIVSSTWDQAYDLTNTNNGYKGYMATVDYAVQDNVGLSAGYGFNSKDQSGNDLSDFYRA
;
A
#
# COMPACT_ATOMS: atom_id res chain seq x y z
N ASN A 1 -10.27 47.77 -35.55
CA ASN A 1 -10.20 46.84 -34.41
C ASN A 1 -10.33 45.36 -34.75
N ARG A 2 -9.85 45.03 -35.97
CA ARG A 2 -9.89 43.68 -36.52
C ARG A 2 -9.22 42.63 -35.61
N LEU A 3 -8.14 42.99 -34.91
CA LEU A 3 -7.44 42.12 -33.97
C LEU A 3 -8.31 41.79 -32.74
N ALA A 4 -9.05 42.75 -32.21
CA ALA A 4 -9.92 42.51 -31.05
C ALA A 4 -11.11 41.62 -31.41
N ASP A 5 -11.61 41.74 -32.65
CA ASP A 5 -12.70 40.88 -33.12
C ASP A 5 -12.23 39.45 -33.40
N GLU A 6 -11.01 39.27 -33.93
CA GLU A 6 -10.40 37.94 -34.11
C GLU A 6 -10.12 37.23 -32.76
N PHE A 7 -9.54 37.97 -31.79
CA PHE A 7 -9.33 37.41 -30.44
C PHE A 7 -10.63 37.07 -29.73
N SER A 8 -11.66 37.91 -29.88
CA SER A 8 -12.99 37.61 -29.31
C SER A 8 -13.62 36.35 -29.90
N ASN A 9 -13.48 36.16 -31.22
CA ASN A 9 -13.98 34.98 -31.91
C ASN A 9 -13.20 33.69 -31.52
N GLU A 10 -11.88 33.79 -31.38
CA GLU A 10 -11.06 32.67 -30.92
C GLU A 10 -11.37 32.29 -29.47
N LEU A 11 -11.52 33.25 -28.56
CA LEU A 11 -11.93 33.04 -27.19
C LEU A 11 -13.32 32.41 -27.07
N ASN A 12 -14.28 32.85 -27.87
CA ASN A 12 -15.62 32.28 -27.94
C ASN A 12 -15.57 30.82 -28.47
N ASN A 13 -14.79 30.56 -29.52
CA ASN A 13 -14.59 29.21 -30.05
C ASN A 13 -13.89 28.30 -29.06
N LEU A 14 -12.90 28.81 -28.31
CA LEU A 14 -12.23 28.09 -27.26
C LEU A 14 -13.22 27.77 -26.12
N GLY A 15 -14.02 28.73 -25.70
CA GLY A 15 -15.05 28.55 -24.68
C GLY A 15 -16.08 27.48 -25.04
N VAL A 16 -16.56 27.47 -26.28
CA VAL A 16 -17.47 26.44 -26.80
C VAL A 16 -16.80 25.07 -26.86
N ARG A 17 -15.52 24.99 -27.21
CA ARG A 17 -14.77 23.73 -27.23
C ARG A 17 -14.53 23.18 -25.81
N VAL A 18 -14.20 24.08 -24.88
CA VAL A 18 -14.05 23.71 -23.47
C VAL A 18 -15.38 23.23 -22.90
N SER A 19 -16.48 23.95 -23.11
CA SER A 19 -17.81 23.54 -22.67
C SER A 19 -18.23 22.17 -23.24
N LYS A 20 -17.98 21.93 -24.54
CA LYS A 20 -18.24 20.60 -25.16
C LYS A 20 -17.34 19.49 -24.63
N LEU A 21 -16.12 19.79 -24.18
CA LEU A 21 -15.23 18.87 -23.51
C LEU A 21 -15.72 18.56 -22.09
N GLU A 22 -16.13 19.60 -21.36
CA GLU A 22 -16.73 19.44 -20.02
C GLU A 22 -18.01 18.62 -20.07
N ASP A 23 -18.88 18.84 -21.04
CA ASP A 23 -20.08 18.06 -21.28
C ASP A 23 -19.82 16.59 -21.63
N ARG A 24 -18.68 16.30 -22.29
CA ARG A 24 -18.31 14.91 -22.67
C ARG A 24 -17.57 14.15 -21.61
N VAL A 25 -16.75 14.82 -20.78
CA VAL A 25 -15.96 14.21 -19.71
C VAL A 25 -16.74 14.25 -18.40
N GLY A 26 -17.69 15.20 -18.25
CA GLY A 26 -18.44 15.42 -17.03
C GLY A 26 -17.52 15.72 -15.85
N ASN A 27 -17.91 15.29 -14.68
CA ASN A 27 -17.17 15.44 -13.43
C ASN A 27 -16.20 14.26 -13.14
N VAL A 28 -15.93 13.39 -14.12
CA VAL A 28 -15.12 12.18 -13.94
C VAL A 28 -13.74 12.35 -14.59
N LYS A 29 -12.68 12.24 -13.80
CA LYS A 29 -11.31 12.14 -14.25
C LYS A 29 -10.87 10.68 -14.26
N VAL A 30 -10.35 10.21 -15.40
CA VAL A 30 -9.81 8.86 -15.56
C VAL A 30 -8.29 8.90 -15.39
N THR A 31 -7.76 8.00 -14.56
CA THR A 31 -6.33 7.79 -14.36
C THR A 31 -6.02 6.28 -14.40
N GLY A 32 -4.75 5.92 -14.50
CA GLY A 32 -4.38 4.52 -14.49
C GLY A 32 -2.88 4.31 -14.39
N ASP A 33 -2.49 3.09 -14.14
CA ASP A 33 -1.11 2.62 -14.12
C ASP A 33 -1.01 1.18 -14.62
N ALA A 34 0.18 0.82 -15.08
CA ALA A 34 0.54 -0.54 -15.43
C ALA A 34 1.90 -0.89 -14.82
N ARG A 35 2.08 -2.16 -14.48
CA ARG A 35 3.33 -2.70 -13.94
C ARG A 35 3.61 -4.06 -14.55
N ILE A 36 4.86 -4.32 -14.89
CA ILE A 36 5.41 -5.66 -15.09
C ILE A 36 6.42 -5.87 -13.97
N ARG A 37 6.38 -7.05 -13.35
CA ARG A 37 7.25 -7.39 -12.24
C ARG A 37 7.82 -8.78 -12.45
N TYR A 38 9.12 -8.90 -12.26
CA TYR A 38 9.81 -10.17 -12.10
C TYR A 38 10.26 -10.33 -10.65
N GLN A 39 10.02 -11.47 -10.07
CA GLN A 39 10.49 -11.78 -8.71
C GLN A 39 10.96 -13.23 -8.66
N GLY A 40 11.94 -13.48 -7.82
CA GLY A 40 12.53 -14.80 -7.69
C GLY A 40 13.23 -15.03 -6.37
N SER A 41 13.54 -16.29 -6.13
CA SER A 41 14.24 -16.80 -4.97
C SER A 41 15.28 -17.82 -5.40
N GLU A 42 16.29 -18.06 -4.59
CA GLU A 42 17.32 -19.07 -4.87
C GLU A 42 16.75 -20.50 -4.84
N ASP A 43 15.75 -20.75 -4.01
CA ASP A 43 15.18 -22.05 -3.81
C ASP A 43 13.92 -22.29 -4.65
N LYS A 44 13.74 -23.54 -5.08
CA LYS A 44 12.50 -23.99 -5.73
C LYS A 44 11.38 -24.15 -4.70
N GLY A 45 10.14 -23.98 -5.18
CA GLY A 45 8.96 -24.20 -4.37
C GLY A 45 8.49 -23.01 -3.56
N VAL A 46 9.11 -21.86 -3.75
CA VAL A 46 8.69 -20.60 -3.11
C VAL A 46 7.35 -20.12 -3.66
N TYR A 47 7.08 -20.38 -4.95
CA TYR A 47 5.81 -20.04 -5.61
C TYR A 47 4.87 -21.24 -5.68
N LYS A 48 3.56 -20.96 -5.86
CA LYS A 48 2.48 -21.96 -5.84
C LYS A 48 2.66 -23.12 -6.82
N ASP A 49 3.32 -22.89 -7.94
CA ASP A 49 3.64 -23.91 -8.95
C ASP A 49 4.94 -24.68 -8.69
N GLY A 50 5.62 -24.37 -7.58
CA GLY A 50 6.93 -24.93 -7.27
C GLY A 50 8.08 -24.32 -8.04
N SER A 51 7.88 -23.21 -8.76
CA SER A 51 8.92 -22.49 -9.48
C SER A 51 9.82 -21.65 -8.55
N LYS A 52 10.98 -21.23 -9.09
CA LYS A 52 11.88 -20.29 -8.40
C LYS A 52 11.55 -18.83 -8.67
N SER A 53 10.76 -18.54 -9.66
CA SER A 53 10.50 -17.19 -10.13
C SER A 53 9.11 -17.05 -10.69
N LEU A 54 8.61 -15.83 -10.68
CA LEU A 54 7.32 -15.42 -11.21
C LEU A 54 7.48 -14.11 -11.97
N THR A 55 6.85 -14.02 -13.14
CA THR A 55 6.65 -12.76 -13.85
C THR A 55 5.16 -12.45 -13.88
N ASP A 56 4.77 -11.30 -13.34
CA ASP A 56 3.38 -10.85 -13.35
C ASP A 56 3.21 -9.49 -14.02
N GLY A 57 2.05 -9.28 -14.61
CA GLY A 57 1.59 -8.00 -15.11
C GLY A 57 0.35 -7.52 -14.35
N ARG A 58 0.24 -6.21 -14.15
CA ARG A 58 -0.93 -5.56 -13.54
C ARG A 58 -1.28 -4.30 -14.31
N ALA A 59 -2.57 -4.09 -14.55
CA ALA A 59 -3.11 -2.83 -15.02
C ALA A 59 -4.25 -2.38 -14.11
N ARG A 60 -4.34 -1.05 -13.87
CA ARG A 60 -5.43 -0.44 -13.09
C ARG A 60 -5.97 0.75 -13.84
N VAL A 61 -7.28 0.90 -13.85
CA VAL A 61 -7.99 2.09 -14.36
C VAL A 61 -8.88 2.61 -13.26
N GLN A 62 -8.76 3.89 -12.94
CA GLN A 62 -9.48 4.55 -11.87
C GLN A 62 -10.30 5.71 -12.40
N PHE A 63 -11.55 5.74 -11.99
CA PHE A 63 -12.52 6.80 -12.26
C PHE A 63 -12.68 7.61 -10.97
N ASN A 64 -12.36 8.90 -11.04
CA ASN A 64 -12.45 9.84 -9.93
C ASN A 64 -13.56 10.83 -10.26
N ALA A 65 -14.70 10.72 -9.61
CA ALA A 65 -15.85 11.59 -9.81
C ALA A 65 -15.92 12.66 -8.72
N LYS A 66 -15.89 13.92 -9.10
CA LYS A 66 -16.19 15.04 -8.21
C LYS A 66 -17.71 15.20 -8.11
N VAL A 67 -18.32 14.64 -7.06
CA VAL A 67 -19.79 14.72 -6.87
C VAL A 67 -20.23 16.15 -6.52
N ASN A 68 -19.48 16.81 -5.65
CA ASN A 68 -19.59 18.24 -5.32
C ASN A 68 -18.28 18.72 -4.67
N ASP A 69 -18.25 19.98 -4.19
CA ASP A 69 -17.03 20.57 -3.62
C ASP A 69 -16.49 19.88 -2.36
N LYS A 70 -17.30 19.03 -1.72
CA LYS A 70 -16.96 18.33 -0.48
C LYS A 70 -16.97 16.82 -0.62
N THR A 71 -17.40 16.28 -1.77
CA THR A 71 -17.64 14.84 -1.94
C THR A 71 -17.02 14.35 -3.22
N ASP A 72 -16.14 13.36 -3.09
CA ASP A 72 -15.55 12.63 -4.19
C ASP A 72 -16.01 11.17 -4.14
N ALA A 73 -16.21 10.56 -5.31
CA ALA A 73 -16.46 9.14 -5.45
C ALA A 73 -15.39 8.51 -6.35
N VAL A 74 -14.90 7.35 -5.97
CA VAL A 74 -13.83 6.65 -6.69
C VAL A 74 -14.23 5.23 -6.98
N VAL A 75 -14.02 4.79 -8.23
CA VAL A 75 -14.09 3.39 -8.63
C VAL A 75 -12.80 3.04 -9.35
N ARG A 76 -12.15 1.92 -8.99
CA ARG A 76 -10.98 1.41 -9.67
C ARG A 76 -11.15 -0.05 -10.04
N VAL A 77 -10.85 -0.35 -11.29
CA VAL A 77 -10.77 -1.71 -11.81
C VAL A 77 -9.29 -2.10 -11.88
N LYS A 78 -8.95 -3.24 -11.33
CA LYS A 78 -7.61 -3.84 -11.31
C LYS A 78 -7.66 -5.15 -12.07
N GLY A 79 -6.81 -5.31 -13.07
CA GLY A 79 -6.54 -6.58 -13.76
C GLY A 79 -5.11 -7.03 -13.52
N GLY A 80 -4.90 -8.34 -13.51
CA GLY A 80 -3.57 -8.93 -13.39
C GLY A 80 -3.49 -10.26 -14.13
N TYR A 81 -2.28 -10.66 -14.52
CA TYR A 81 -2.00 -11.92 -15.19
C TYR A 81 -0.57 -12.37 -14.85
N GLU A 82 -0.35 -13.67 -14.91
CA GLU A 82 0.98 -14.28 -14.78
C GLU A 82 1.49 -14.67 -16.16
N PHE A 83 2.76 -14.44 -16.44
CA PHE A 83 3.37 -14.75 -17.72
C PHE A 83 3.55 -16.28 -17.85
N GLY A 84 3.12 -16.82 -18.98
CA GLY A 84 3.23 -18.25 -19.25
C GLY A 84 2.14 -19.11 -18.62
N ASP A 85 1.25 -18.55 -17.81
CA ASP A 85 0.10 -19.27 -17.28
C ASP A 85 -1.14 -19.02 -18.16
N SER A 86 -1.52 -20.05 -18.94
CA SER A 86 -2.72 -20.01 -19.77
C SER A 86 -4.00 -20.42 -19.02
N THR A 87 -3.88 -20.91 -17.79
CA THR A 87 -4.99 -21.43 -16.99
C THR A 87 -5.58 -20.37 -16.06
N ASN A 88 -4.76 -19.44 -15.60
CA ASN A 88 -5.20 -18.28 -14.83
C ASN A 88 -5.55 -17.14 -15.79
N GLY A 89 -6.75 -17.19 -16.30
CA GLY A 89 -7.28 -16.11 -17.13
C GLY A 89 -7.17 -14.76 -16.43
N THR A 90 -7.02 -13.71 -17.21
CA THR A 90 -6.99 -12.33 -16.71
C THR A 90 -8.21 -12.06 -15.83
N THR A 91 -8.01 -11.91 -14.54
CA THR A 91 -9.08 -11.56 -13.62
C THR A 91 -9.13 -10.05 -13.47
N ALA A 92 -10.27 -9.46 -13.78
CA ALA A 92 -10.54 -8.06 -13.49
C ALA A 92 -11.46 -7.98 -12.26
N LYS A 93 -11.06 -7.18 -11.28
CA LYS A 93 -11.87 -6.94 -10.07
C LYS A 93 -11.96 -5.45 -9.75
N ILE A 94 -13.04 -5.07 -9.09
CA ILE A 94 -13.15 -3.74 -8.49
C ILE A 94 -12.40 -3.79 -7.16
N ASP A 95 -11.25 -3.12 -7.09
CA ASP A 95 -10.43 -3.06 -5.88
C ASP A 95 -10.55 -1.73 -5.13
N ARG A 96 -11.28 -0.76 -5.68
CA ARG A 96 -11.69 0.49 -5.02
C ARG A 96 -13.11 0.85 -5.44
N ALA A 97 -13.97 1.12 -4.49
CA ALA A 97 -15.32 1.65 -4.70
C ALA A 97 -15.74 2.37 -3.42
N TYR A 98 -15.52 3.68 -3.33
CA TYR A 98 -15.76 4.42 -2.10
C TYR A 98 -16.19 5.86 -2.35
N VAL A 99 -16.78 6.45 -1.32
CA VAL A 99 -17.09 7.87 -1.24
C VAL A 99 -16.24 8.49 -0.13
N ASP A 100 -15.66 9.66 -0.41
CA ASP A 100 -14.91 10.48 0.54
C ASP A 100 -15.65 11.83 0.70
N HIS A 101 -15.98 12.20 1.93
CA HIS A 101 -16.73 13.42 2.23
C HIS A 101 -15.99 14.28 3.26
N LYS A 102 -15.88 15.58 2.97
CA LYS A 102 -15.27 16.58 3.87
C LYS A 102 -16.36 17.34 4.59
N PHE A 103 -16.43 17.22 5.92
CA PHE A 103 -17.35 17.97 6.78
C PHE A 103 -16.86 19.38 7.11
N GLY A 104 -15.66 19.74 6.66
CA GLY A 104 -15.00 21.01 6.89
C GLY A 104 -13.52 20.90 6.60
N GLN A 105 -12.70 21.75 7.23
CA GLN A 105 -11.24 21.72 7.03
C GLN A 105 -10.54 20.62 7.83
N SER A 106 -11.13 20.19 8.93
CA SER A 106 -10.48 19.31 9.92
C SER A 106 -11.13 17.93 10.04
N VAL A 107 -12.25 17.66 9.35
CA VAL A 107 -12.95 16.39 9.47
C VAL A 107 -13.32 15.86 8.10
N SER A 108 -12.96 14.60 7.82
CA SER A 108 -13.41 13.86 6.63
C SER A 108 -13.78 12.43 6.97
N ALA A 109 -14.72 11.86 6.23
CA ALA A 109 -15.10 10.47 6.34
C ALA A 109 -15.04 9.79 4.97
N LYS A 110 -14.62 8.54 4.96
CA LYS A 110 -14.55 7.67 3.79
C LYS A 110 -15.31 6.40 4.08
N ALA A 111 -16.10 5.90 3.12
CA ALA A 111 -16.84 4.66 3.26
C ALA A 111 -16.91 3.89 1.94
N GLY A 112 -16.81 2.56 2.03
CA GLY A 112 -16.80 1.63 0.91
C GLY A 112 -15.55 0.78 0.88
N ARG A 113 -15.07 0.43 -0.33
CA ARG A 113 -13.82 -0.30 -0.55
C ARG A 113 -12.70 0.67 -0.89
N PHE A 114 -11.73 0.83 0.01
CA PHE A 114 -10.61 1.78 -0.16
C PHE A 114 -9.29 1.18 0.33
N ASN A 115 -8.19 1.92 0.20
CA ASN A 115 -6.92 1.55 0.81
C ASN A 115 -6.89 2.00 2.26
N GLN A 116 -6.62 1.08 3.17
CA GLN A 116 -6.39 1.37 4.59
C GLN A 116 -4.94 1.05 4.93
N THR A 117 -4.25 2.04 5.47
CA THR A 117 -2.93 1.87 6.06
C THR A 117 -3.05 1.85 7.58
N ILE A 118 -2.53 0.82 8.23
CA ILE A 118 -2.46 0.70 9.69
C ILE A 118 -1.03 1.01 10.13
N GLY A 119 -0.87 2.02 10.98
CA GLY A 119 0.44 2.52 11.37
C GLY A 119 1.22 3.11 10.21
N GLY A 120 2.44 2.67 9.99
CA GLY A 120 3.28 2.99 8.84
C GLY A 120 3.20 1.97 7.71
N GLY A 121 2.26 1.01 7.78
CA GLY A 121 2.03 0.03 6.74
C GLY A 121 2.76 -1.31 6.91
N LEU A 122 3.42 -1.53 8.04
CA LEU A 122 4.07 -2.82 8.31
C LEU A 122 3.04 -3.94 8.52
N MET A 123 1.97 -3.66 9.26
CA MET A 123 0.89 -4.61 9.50
C MET A 123 -0.01 -4.76 8.28
N TYR A 124 -0.52 -3.64 7.78
CA TYR A 124 -1.49 -3.60 6.69
C TYR A 124 -1.44 -2.29 5.91
N ASP A 125 -1.39 -2.39 4.60
CA ASP A 125 -1.60 -1.28 3.67
C ASP A 125 -2.17 -1.80 2.36
N ASP A 126 -3.47 -2.08 2.35
CA ASP A 126 -4.15 -2.66 1.19
C ASP A 126 -5.67 -2.41 1.21
N THR A 127 -6.38 -3.15 0.37
CA THR A 127 -7.83 -3.09 0.19
C THR A 127 -8.60 -3.39 1.48
N PHE A 128 -9.50 -2.49 1.83
CA PHE A 128 -10.29 -2.53 3.05
C PHE A 128 -11.74 -2.18 2.75
N ASP A 129 -12.66 -2.99 3.23
CA ASP A 129 -14.10 -2.74 3.14
C ASP A 129 -14.62 -2.19 4.46
N GLY A 130 -15.01 -0.93 4.51
CA GLY A 130 -15.43 -0.32 5.76
C GLY A 130 -15.65 1.18 5.71
N ALA A 131 -15.45 1.79 6.87
CA ALA A 131 -15.55 3.24 7.04
C ALA A 131 -14.34 3.77 7.82
N GLN A 132 -13.94 4.99 7.51
CA GLN A 132 -12.83 5.71 8.11
C GLN A 132 -13.26 7.15 8.42
N LEU A 133 -12.87 7.63 9.58
CA LEU A 133 -13.01 9.02 9.99
C LEU A 133 -11.62 9.60 10.24
N ASN A 134 -11.33 10.76 9.66
CA ASN A 134 -10.11 11.52 9.93
C ASN A 134 -10.48 12.83 10.61
N VAL A 135 -9.77 13.15 11.67
CA VAL A 135 -9.92 14.41 12.42
C VAL A 135 -8.54 14.99 12.67
N GLY A 136 -8.33 16.23 12.33
CA GLY A 136 -7.05 16.88 12.60
C GLY A 136 -6.77 18.10 11.74
N ASN A 137 -5.51 18.46 11.72
CA ASN A 137 -4.97 19.59 10.98
C ASN A 137 -3.63 19.21 10.33
N ASP A 138 -2.92 20.17 9.77
CA ASP A 138 -1.63 19.93 9.10
C ASP A 138 -0.52 19.39 10.01
N LYS A 139 -0.66 19.49 11.34
CA LYS A 139 0.36 19.04 12.31
C LYS A 139 0.01 17.72 12.96
N ILE A 140 -1.26 17.49 13.30
CA ILE A 140 -1.71 16.30 14.02
C ILE A 140 -2.99 15.80 13.36
N GLN A 141 -3.02 14.50 13.07
CA GLN A 141 -4.17 13.80 12.52
C GLN A 141 -4.47 12.58 13.39
N VAL A 142 -5.74 12.40 13.67
CA VAL A 142 -6.31 11.21 14.31
C VAL A 142 -7.19 10.52 13.29
N GLN A 143 -7.00 9.22 13.11
CA GLN A 143 -7.78 8.39 12.21
C GLN A 143 -8.44 7.27 13.00
N GLY A 144 -9.74 7.11 12.83
CA GLY A 144 -10.49 5.93 13.27
C GLY A 144 -11.02 5.17 12.07
N ALA A 145 -11.00 3.83 12.12
CA ALA A 145 -11.58 3.00 11.07
C ALA A 145 -12.21 1.73 11.65
N TYR A 146 -13.26 1.26 10.96
CA TYR A 146 -13.87 -0.05 11.22
C TYR A 146 -14.24 -0.71 9.88
N GLY A 147 -13.89 -1.99 9.74
CA GLY A 147 -14.20 -2.76 8.54
C GLY A 147 -13.40 -4.05 8.45
N TYR A 148 -13.18 -4.53 7.23
CA TYR A 148 -12.60 -5.83 6.93
C TYR A 148 -11.32 -5.70 6.08
N MET A 149 -10.28 -6.41 6.45
CA MET A 149 -9.09 -6.59 5.62
C MET A 149 -9.42 -7.55 4.46
N MET A 150 -9.07 -7.19 3.23
CA MET A 150 -9.49 -7.90 2.02
C MET A 150 -8.35 -8.54 1.22
N GLU A 151 -7.09 -8.29 1.59
CA GLU A 151 -5.91 -8.75 0.83
C GLU A 151 -4.82 -9.27 1.79
N GLY A 152 -3.81 -9.92 1.22
CA GLY A 152 -2.71 -10.53 1.96
C GLY A 152 -3.13 -11.79 2.70
N ALA A 153 -2.58 -12.03 3.87
CA ALA A 153 -2.91 -13.21 4.69
C ALA A 153 -4.39 -13.30 5.07
N ALA A 154 -5.14 -12.20 5.00
CA ALA A 154 -6.59 -12.19 5.22
C ALA A 154 -7.36 -12.75 4.02
N ALA A 155 -6.84 -12.64 2.80
CA ALA A 155 -7.51 -13.07 1.56
C ALA A 155 -7.37 -14.57 1.30
N ASP A 156 -6.35 -15.21 1.81
CA ASP A 156 -6.07 -16.64 1.57
C ASP A 156 -7.07 -17.56 2.30
N ASN A 157 -7.91 -17.01 3.15
CA ASN A 157 -9.01 -17.72 3.79
C ASN A 157 -10.28 -17.60 2.94
N ALA A 158 -10.39 -18.46 1.93
CA ALA A 158 -11.63 -18.62 1.18
C ALA A 158 -12.76 -19.01 2.13
N LYS A 159 -13.66 -18.12 2.38
CA LYS A 159 -15.02 -18.20 2.93
C LYS A 159 -15.21 -17.30 4.16
N SER A 160 -15.96 -16.24 3.95
CA SER A 160 -16.79 -15.51 4.93
C SER A 160 -16.12 -14.91 6.18
N ASP A 161 -14.86 -15.19 6.47
CA ASP A 161 -14.26 -14.86 7.75
C ASP A 161 -13.04 -13.94 7.62
N ASN A 162 -13.11 -12.94 6.73
CA ASN A 162 -12.12 -11.88 6.75
C ASN A 162 -12.16 -11.19 8.12
N PRO A 163 -11.01 -11.00 8.78
CA PRO A 163 -10.98 -10.38 10.09
C PRO A 163 -11.52 -8.97 10.04
N SER A 164 -12.50 -8.66 10.88
CA SER A 164 -12.90 -7.27 11.09
C SER A 164 -11.89 -6.58 12.00
N VAL A 165 -11.69 -5.30 11.75
CA VAL A 165 -10.71 -4.47 12.44
C VAL A 165 -11.35 -3.21 12.93
N SER A 166 -11.19 -2.92 14.23
CA SER A 166 -11.35 -1.58 14.79
C SER A 166 -9.96 -0.96 14.92
N TYR A 167 -9.77 0.23 14.40
CA TYR A 167 -8.48 0.90 14.35
C TYR A 167 -8.58 2.34 14.84
N VAL A 168 -7.59 2.77 15.60
CA VAL A 168 -7.33 4.17 15.88
C VAL A 168 -5.83 4.44 15.76
N GLY A 169 -5.48 5.48 15.03
CA GLY A 169 -4.10 5.94 14.84
C GLY A 169 -3.98 7.43 15.03
N VAL A 170 -2.81 7.85 15.50
CA VAL A 170 -2.43 9.26 15.63
C VAL A 170 -1.12 9.46 14.86
N LYS A 171 -1.07 10.49 14.04
CA LYS A 171 0.11 10.89 13.27
C LYS A 171 0.42 12.36 13.53
N GLY A 172 1.64 12.63 13.98
CA GLY A 172 2.18 13.98 14.14
C GLY A 172 3.22 14.27 13.05
N LYS A 173 3.13 15.44 12.41
CA LYS A 173 4.16 15.92 11.47
C LYS A 173 5.25 16.68 12.21
N ILE A 174 6.49 16.44 11.81
CA ILE A 174 7.70 17.12 12.29
C ILE A 174 8.31 17.82 11.08
N GLY A 175 8.19 19.15 11.05
CA GLY A 175 8.55 19.92 9.85
C GLY A 175 7.62 19.65 8.68
N GLN A 176 8.16 19.64 7.46
CA GLN A 176 7.35 19.49 6.23
C GLN A 176 7.22 18.02 5.78
N GLU A 177 8.25 17.20 5.97
CA GLU A 177 8.37 15.89 5.35
C GLU A 177 8.49 14.74 6.36
N SER A 178 8.73 15.04 7.64
CA SER A 178 8.91 14.01 8.67
C SER A 178 7.65 13.79 9.49
N SER A 179 7.48 12.60 10.03
CA SER A 179 6.33 12.27 10.88
C SER A 179 6.66 11.17 11.88
N VAL A 180 5.88 11.18 12.97
CA VAL A 180 5.83 10.09 13.96
C VAL A 180 4.38 9.70 14.16
N GLY A 181 4.14 8.44 14.46
CA GLY A 181 2.79 7.94 14.67
C GLY A 181 2.73 6.78 15.65
N GLY A 182 1.53 6.55 16.17
CA GLY A 182 1.23 5.40 16.98
C GLY A 182 -0.19 4.93 16.70
N PHE A 183 -0.46 3.66 16.92
CA PHE A 183 -1.76 3.10 16.67
C PHE A 183 -2.13 1.98 17.66
N TYR A 184 -3.43 1.76 17.73
CA TYR A 184 -4.04 0.61 18.35
C TYR A 184 -5.09 0.04 17.39
N SER A 185 -5.10 -1.28 17.23
CA SER A 185 -6.12 -1.99 16.48
C SER A 185 -6.57 -3.24 17.22
N ARG A 186 -7.85 -3.58 17.06
CA ARG A 186 -8.43 -4.82 17.55
C ARG A 186 -8.97 -5.59 16.36
N LEU A 187 -8.39 -6.77 16.13
CA LEU A 187 -8.84 -7.71 15.13
C LEU A 187 -9.80 -8.70 15.77
N SER A 188 -10.93 -8.95 15.12
CA SER A 188 -11.76 -10.10 15.49
C SER A 188 -11.09 -11.40 15.02
N SER A 189 -11.52 -12.52 15.59
CA SER A 189 -11.08 -13.86 15.21
C SER A 189 -11.55 -14.25 13.79
N GLY A 190 -10.97 -13.65 12.79
CA GLY A 190 -10.89 -14.24 11.47
C GLY A 190 -9.56 -14.99 11.43
N ASN A 191 -9.47 -16.06 10.67
CA ASN A 191 -8.23 -16.80 10.52
C ASN A 191 -7.15 -15.92 9.89
N LEU A 192 -6.33 -15.27 10.71
CA LEU A 192 -5.04 -14.77 10.27
C LEU A 192 -4.10 -15.98 10.15
N ASN A 193 -4.35 -16.81 9.14
CA ASN A 193 -3.49 -17.96 8.86
C ASN A 193 -2.20 -17.52 8.20
N HIS A 194 -1.28 -17.02 8.97
CA HIS A 194 0.12 -17.25 8.65
C HIS A 194 0.42 -18.71 9.04
N ASN A 195 0.50 -19.60 8.04
CA ASN A 195 0.97 -20.98 8.17
C ASN A 195 0.24 -21.87 9.23
N GLY A 196 -1.08 -21.79 9.31
CA GLY A 196 -1.84 -22.68 10.17
C GLY A 196 -1.78 -22.35 11.65
N ALA A 197 -1.19 -21.24 12.05
CA ALA A 197 -1.31 -20.72 13.40
C ALA A 197 -2.70 -20.09 13.56
N THR A 198 -3.61 -20.86 14.08
CA THR A 198 -4.91 -20.37 14.55
C THR A 198 -4.65 -19.33 15.63
N VAL A 199 -5.11 -18.11 15.47
CA VAL A 199 -5.18 -17.14 16.56
C VAL A 199 -6.15 -17.75 17.58
N ALA A 200 -5.62 -18.26 18.67
CA ALA A 200 -6.37 -19.08 19.63
C ALA A 200 -7.40 -18.29 20.46
N ASN A 201 -7.51 -17.00 20.26
CA ASN A 201 -8.38 -16.10 21.02
C ASN A 201 -9.37 -15.40 20.10
N ASP A 202 -10.59 -15.17 20.60
CA ASP A 202 -11.65 -14.46 19.88
C ASP A 202 -11.29 -13.05 19.41
N HIS A 203 -10.19 -12.47 19.88
CA HIS A 203 -9.70 -11.16 19.52
C HIS A 203 -8.18 -11.05 19.64
N GLN A 204 -7.58 -10.28 18.75
CA GLN A 204 -6.16 -9.91 18.84
C GLN A 204 -6.04 -8.39 18.90
N ASN A 205 -5.45 -7.87 19.96
CA ASN A 205 -5.14 -6.44 20.09
C ASN A 205 -3.72 -6.20 19.61
N VAL A 206 -3.55 -5.26 18.69
CA VAL A 206 -2.25 -4.89 18.13
C VAL A 206 -2.00 -3.42 18.39
N TYR A 207 -0.81 -3.09 18.81
CA TYR A 207 -0.36 -1.71 18.97
C TYR A 207 1.04 -1.54 18.39
N GLY A 208 1.32 -0.33 17.98
CA GLY A 208 2.60 -0.03 17.38
C GLY A 208 2.87 1.46 17.25
N PHE A 209 4.07 1.76 16.84
CA PHE A 209 4.50 3.11 16.52
C PHE A 209 5.45 3.10 15.33
N ASN A 210 5.46 4.21 14.60
CA ASN A 210 6.29 4.42 13.43
C ASN A 210 6.90 5.82 13.45
N ALA A 211 8.03 5.93 12.79
CA ALA A 211 8.70 7.21 12.54
C ALA A 211 9.24 7.23 11.12
N ASP A 212 9.16 8.39 10.50
CA ASP A 212 9.60 8.63 9.13
C ASP A 212 10.24 10.02 9.07
N PHE A 213 11.54 10.08 8.90
CA PHE A 213 12.32 11.31 8.89
C PHE A 213 12.98 11.53 7.54
N HIS A 214 12.71 12.70 6.98
CA HIS A 214 13.35 13.18 5.75
C HIS A 214 14.13 14.45 6.03
N LYS A 215 15.35 14.50 5.53
CA LYS A 215 16.16 15.72 5.49
C LYS A 215 16.96 15.74 4.20
N ASP A 216 16.68 16.69 3.33
CA ASP A 216 17.26 16.80 2.00
C ASP A 216 17.02 15.50 1.19
N LYS A 217 18.08 14.76 0.91
CA LYS A 217 18.02 13.48 0.20
C LYS A 217 18.10 12.27 1.12
N VAL A 218 18.19 12.48 2.43
CA VAL A 218 18.33 11.39 3.40
C VAL A 218 16.98 11.04 4.00
N TRP A 219 16.65 9.76 3.96
CA TRP A 219 15.51 9.16 4.65
C TRP A 219 15.99 8.23 5.75
N VAL A 220 15.34 8.30 6.91
CA VAL A 220 15.45 7.33 8.00
C VAL A 220 14.07 7.02 8.51
N GLY A 221 13.68 5.76 8.53
CA GLY A 221 12.35 5.37 8.97
C GLY A 221 12.32 4.00 9.62
N GLY A 222 11.21 3.73 10.30
CA GLY A 222 10.97 2.45 10.92
C GLY A 222 9.60 2.33 11.54
N GLU A 223 9.23 1.11 11.82
CA GLU A 223 7.97 0.77 12.48
C GLU A 223 8.18 -0.42 13.40
N TRP A 224 7.51 -0.40 14.53
CA TRP A 224 7.44 -1.50 15.48
C TRP A 224 5.99 -1.77 15.84
N LEU A 225 5.63 -3.04 15.97
CA LEU A 225 4.32 -3.48 16.40
C LEU A 225 4.38 -4.77 17.20
N LYS A 226 3.33 -4.99 17.99
CA LYS A 226 3.15 -6.20 18.78
C LYS A 226 1.66 -6.49 18.99
N ALA A 227 1.28 -7.77 18.93
CA ALA A 227 -0.01 -8.20 19.44
C ALA A 227 0.10 -8.47 20.96
N SER A 228 -0.86 -7.96 21.75
CA SER A 228 -1.01 -8.33 23.15
C SER A 228 -1.53 -9.76 23.27
N ASP A 229 -1.22 -10.41 24.38
CA ASP A 229 -1.73 -11.75 24.73
C ASP A 229 -1.34 -12.88 23.76
N VAL A 230 -0.39 -12.60 22.87
CA VAL A 230 0.18 -13.59 21.94
C VAL A 230 1.70 -13.60 22.09
N SER A 231 2.27 -14.76 22.39
CA SER A 231 3.72 -14.93 22.43
C SER A 231 4.32 -14.85 21.03
N ASN A 232 5.56 -14.38 20.92
CA ASN A 232 6.26 -14.27 19.63
C ASN A 232 5.48 -13.49 18.55
N SER A 233 4.82 -12.38 18.94
CA SER A 233 3.95 -11.58 18.08
C SER A 233 4.52 -10.22 17.70
N GLN A 234 5.79 -9.97 18.00
CA GLN A 234 6.46 -8.71 17.68
C GLN A 234 7.01 -8.70 16.27
N ALA A 235 6.88 -7.56 15.59
CA ALA A 235 7.62 -7.26 14.37
C ALA A 235 8.17 -5.84 14.40
N TRP A 236 9.29 -5.62 13.73
CA TRP A 236 9.82 -4.29 13.50
C TRP A 236 10.66 -4.25 12.23
N THR A 237 10.77 -3.06 11.68
CA THR A 237 11.64 -2.72 10.55
C THR A 237 12.27 -1.37 10.79
N ALA A 238 13.47 -1.20 10.29
CA ALA A 238 14.15 0.09 10.24
C ALA A 238 14.94 0.19 8.94
N GLY A 239 15.06 1.40 8.40
CA GLY A 239 15.77 1.62 7.16
C GLY A 239 16.37 3.01 7.05
N VAL A 240 17.31 3.10 6.12
CA VAL A 240 17.92 4.35 5.68
C VAL A 240 17.88 4.41 4.16
N GLY A 241 17.76 5.60 3.62
CA GLY A 241 17.76 5.82 2.19
C GLY A 241 18.44 7.12 1.80
N TYR A 242 18.85 7.18 0.54
CA TYR A 242 19.42 8.38 -0.04
C TYR A 242 18.93 8.55 -1.48
N GLY A 243 18.45 9.74 -1.78
CA GLY A 243 17.96 10.11 -3.10
C GLY A 243 16.66 10.90 -3.01
N ASN A 244 16.05 11.10 -4.17
CA ASN A 244 14.82 11.89 -4.31
C ASN A 244 13.97 11.34 -5.47
N TYR A 245 13.83 10.02 -5.54
CA TYR A 245 13.01 9.40 -6.57
C TYR A 245 11.60 9.98 -6.62
N ASP A 246 11.22 10.43 -7.81
CA ASP A 246 9.90 10.90 -8.16
C ASP A 246 9.58 10.38 -9.57
N ILE A 247 8.68 9.41 -9.68
CA ILE A 247 8.32 8.80 -10.97
C ILE A 247 7.86 9.83 -12.00
N ALA A 248 7.31 10.97 -11.58
CA ALA A 248 6.88 12.03 -12.48
C ALA A 248 8.04 12.84 -13.08
N LYS A 249 9.27 12.64 -12.59
CA LYS A 249 10.44 13.40 -12.99
C LYS A 249 11.56 12.50 -13.47
N LYS A 250 11.77 12.46 -14.76
CA LYS A 250 12.89 11.75 -15.40
C LYS A 250 14.22 12.04 -14.72
N GLY A 251 15.02 10.99 -14.51
CA GLY A 251 16.38 11.06 -13.99
C GLY A 251 16.49 11.11 -12.47
N THR A 252 15.38 11.17 -11.74
CA THR A 252 15.39 11.06 -10.29
C THR A 252 15.57 9.61 -9.84
N TRP A 253 16.20 9.42 -8.71
CA TRP A 253 16.49 8.09 -8.17
C TRP A 253 16.63 8.11 -6.66
N ASP A 254 16.49 6.94 -6.05
CA ASP A 254 16.90 6.69 -4.67
C ASP A 254 17.45 5.27 -4.48
N VAL A 255 18.11 5.08 -3.35
CA VAL A 255 18.53 3.79 -2.82
C VAL A 255 18.12 3.68 -1.37
N LYS A 256 17.66 2.49 -0.95
CA LYS A 256 17.22 2.22 0.42
C LYS A 256 17.84 0.91 0.91
N GLY A 257 18.22 0.88 2.16
CA GLY A 257 18.58 -0.32 2.89
C GLY A 257 17.66 -0.47 4.11
N GLN A 258 17.07 -1.65 4.29
CA GLN A 258 16.10 -1.93 5.34
C GLN A 258 16.48 -3.23 6.04
N TYR A 259 16.20 -3.29 7.33
CA TYR A 259 16.26 -4.51 8.12
C TYR A 259 14.88 -4.87 8.65
N PHE A 260 14.55 -6.13 8.60
CA PHE A 260 13.29 -6.67 9.08
C PHE A 260 13.52 -7.71 10.17
N ASN A 261 12.67 -7.71 11.19
CA ASN A 261 12.62 -8.75 12.20
C ASN A 261 11.16 -9.02 12.57
N GLN A 262 10.67 -10.17 12.21
CA GLN A 262 9.30 -10.62 12.45
C GLN A 262 9.32 -11.92 13.22
N LYS A 263 8.66 -11.94 14.36
CA LYS A 263 8.44 -13.17 15.13
C LYS A 263 7.35 -14.02 14.47
N ALA A 264 7.31 -15.30 14.83
CA ALA A 264 6.44 -16.30 14.19
C ALA A 264 4.95 -15.91 14.16
N ASN A 265 4.46 -15.26 15.21
CA ASN A 265 3.05 -14.86 15.36
C ASN A 265 2.84 -13.35 15.17
N ALA A 266 3.77 -12.65 14.50
CA ALA A 266 3.62 -11.24 14.22
C ALA A 266 2.42 -11.00 13.27
N PRO A 267 1.55 -10.03 13.56
CA PRO A 267 0.33 -9.78 12.79
C PRO A 267 0.63 -8.98 11.51
N ILE A 268 1.47 -9.52 10.64
CA ILE A 268 1.75 -8.96 9.32
C ILE A 268 0.76 -9.57 8.34
N VAL A 269 -0.11 -8.74 7.77
CA VAL A 269 -1.20 -9.20 6.88
C VAL A 269 -0.93 -8.84 5.43
N SER A 270 -0.67 -7.56 5.15
CA SER A 270 -0.26 -7.08 3.82
C SER A 270 0.54 -5.80 4.00
N SER A 271 1.85 -5.88 3.83
CA SER A 271 2.77 -4.79 4.12
C SER A 271 3.24 -4.09 2.85
N THR A 272 3.42 -2.78 2.91
CA THR A 272 4.08 -1.98 1.86
C THR A 272 5.55 -1.72 2.11
N TRP A 273 6.07 -2.09 3.26
CA TRP A 273 7.51 -2.14 3.44
C TRP A 273 8.07 -3.24 2.52
N ASP A 274 9.13 -2.96 1.78
CA ASP A 274 9.69 -3.85 0.75
C ASP A 274 10.34 -5.11 1.34
N GLN A 275 9.56 -5.89 2.06
CA GLN A 275 10.02 -7.16 2.62
C GLN A 275 9.89 -8.29 1.59
N ALA A 276 10.70 -9.31 1.73
CA ALA A 276 10.63 -10.50 0.91
C ALA A 276 9.29 -11.22 1.13
N TYR A 277 8.40 -11.14 0.17
CA TYR A 277 7.01 -11.59 0.26
C TYR A 277 6.90 -13.07 0.69
N ASP A 278 7.71 -13.93 0.07
CA ASP A 278 7.60 -15.38 0.29
C ASP A 278 8.42 -15.90 1.49
N LEU A 279 9.35 -15.09 1.97
CA LEU A 279 10.16 -15.45 3.15
C LEU A 279 9.46 -15.09 4.47
N THR A 280 8.38 -14.31 4.42
CA THR A 280 7.57 -13.99 5.60
C THR A 280 6.63 -15.11 6.02
N ASN A 281 6.45 -16.11 5.15
CA ASN A 281 5.61 -17.30 5.39
C ASN A 281 6.33 -18.43 6.14
N THR A 282 7.37 -18.16 6.88
CA THR A 282 8.04 -19.20 7.67
C THR A 282 7.32 -19.45 9.00
N ASN A 283 7.17 -20.71 9.37
CA ASN A 283 6.58 -21.12 10.65
C ASN A 283 7.32 -20.57 11.89
N ASN A 284 8.50 -20.01 11.70
CA ASN A 284 9.39 -19.55 12.77
C ASN A 284 9.81 -18.07 12.61
N GLY A 285 9.01 -17.29 11.88
CA GLY A 285 9.29 -15.86 11.65
C GLY A 285 10.45 -15.62 10.68
N TYR A 286 10.80 -14.35 10.50
CA TYR A 286 11.78 -13.88 9.52
C TYR A 286 12.62 -12.75 10.07
N LYS A 287 13.89 -12.72 9.73
CA LYS A 287 14.79 -11.57 9.88
C LYS A 287 15.76 -11.52 8.71
N GLY A 288 16.05 -10.33 8.22
CA GLY A 288 16.94 -10.16 7.07
C GLY A 288 17.03 -8.71 6.60
N TYR A 289 17.81 -8.49 5.59
CA TYR A 289 18.03 -7.18 4.97
C TYR A 289 17.41 -7.12 3.58
N MET A 290 17.02 -5.91 3.19
CA MET A 290 16.55 -5.59 1.84
C MET A 290 17.24 -4.34 1.34
N ALA A 291 17.81 -4.39 0.15
CA ALA A 291 18.28 -3.23 -0.59
C ALA A 291 17.33 -2.96 -1.76
N THR A 292 16.97 -1.70 -1.96
CA THR A 292 16.09 -1.28 -3.07
C THR A 292 16.72 -0.11 -3.80
N VAL A 293 16.55 -0.08 -5.12
CA VAL A 293 16.94 1.03 -6.00
C VAL A 293 15.76 1.38 -6.88
N ASP A 294 15.39 2.64 -6.91
CA ASP A 294 14.34 3.18 -7.77
C ASP A 294 14.92 4.24 -8.72
N TYR A 295 14.50 4.24 -9.99
CA TYR A 295 14.96 5.18 -11.00
C TYR A 295 13.84 5.55 -11.99
N ALA A 296 13.59 6.85 -12.19
CA ALA A 296 12.67 7.35 -13.19
C ALA A 296 13.37 7.48 -14.56
N VAL A 297 13.16 6.51 -15.46
CA VAL A 297 13.79 6.48 -16.79
C VAL A 297 13.19 7.50 -17.76
N GLN A 298 11.91 7.80 -17.57
CA GLN A 298 11.14 8.85 -18.25
C GLN A 298 10.09 9.39 -17.27
N ASP A 299 9.47 10.51 -17.61
CA ASP A 299 8.34 11.04 -16.85
C ASP A 299 7.23 9.99 -16.81
N ASN A 300 6.81 9.61 -15.60
CA ASN A 300 5.83 8.57 -15.30
C ASN A 300 6.24 7.13 -15.71
N VAL A 301 7.54 6.88 -15.93
CA VAL A 301 8.09 5.54 -16.18
C VAL A 301 9.22 5.28 -15.20
N GLY A 302 9.02 4.35 -14.27
CA GLY A 302 9.99 3.98 -13.25
C GLY A 302 10.48 2.55 -13.39
N LEU A 303 11.74 2.32 -13.00
CA LEU A 303 12.32 1.01 -12.74
C LEU A 303 12.59 0.90 -11.25
N SER A 304 12.32 -0.27 -10.70
CA SER A 304 12.62 -0.62 -9.30
C SER A 304 13.32 -1.96 -9.27
N ALA A 305 14.36 -2.08 -8.46
CA ALA A 305 15.04 -3.35 -8.21
C ALA A 305 15.27 -3.52 -6.72
N GLY A 306 14.96 -4.69 -6.21
CA GLY A 306 15.13 -5.04 -4.80
C GLY A 306 15.84 -6.38 -4.63
N TYR A 307 16.68 -6.49 -3.60
CA TYR A 307 17.38 -7.71 -3.22
C TYR A 307 17.32 -7.91 -1.71
N GLY A 308 16.69 -9.01 -1.30
CA GLY A 308 16.64 -9.47 0.10
C GLY A 308 17.75 -10.47 0.36
N PHE A 309 18.54 -10.25 1.40
CA PHE A 309 19.73 -11.05 1.68
C PHE A 309 19.98 -11.26 3.17
N ASN A 310 20.80 -12.25 3.47
CA ASN A 310 21.09 -12.70 4.84
C ASN A 310 19.81 -13.00 5.61
N SER A 311 18.87 -13.63 4.91
CA SER A 311 17.55 -13.99 5.42
C SER A 311 17.66 -15.20 6.31
N LYS A 312 17.08 -15.13 7.50
CA LYS A 312 17.08 -16.21 8.51
C LYS A 312 15.73 -16.33 9.20
N ASP A 313 15.40 -17.52 9.66
CA ASP A 313 14.32 -17.68 10.62
C ASP A 313 14.74 -17.21 12.04
N GLN A 314 13.86 -17.26 13.01
CA GLN A 314 14.16 -16.81 14.38
C GLN A 314 15.09 -17.78 15.12
N SER A 315 15.24 -19.03 14.67
CA SER A 315 16.21 -20.00 15.19
C SER A 315 17.60 -19.82 14.59
N GLY A 316 17.75 -19.00 13.56
CA GLY A 316 19.01 -18.71 12.89
C GLY A 316 19.29 -19.60 11.68
N ASN A 317 18.34 -20.43 11.25
CA ASN A 317 18.46 -21.18 10.01
C ASN A 317 18.40 -20.24 8.82
N ASP A 318 19.24 -20.49 7.83
CA ASP A 318 19.26 -19.70 6.60
C ASP A 318 17.98 -19.89 5.79
N LEU A 319 17.47 -18.81 5.25
CA LEU A 319 16.37 -18.75 4.28
C LEU A 319 16.92 -18.23 2.94
N SER A 320 16.23 -18.57 1.87
CA SER A 320 16.65 -18.15 0.52
C SER A 320 16.71 -16.64 0.39
N ASP A 321 17.71 -16.19 -0.33
CA ASP A 321 17.75 -14.81 -0.83
C ASP A 321 16.64 -14.59 -1.86
N PHE A 322 16.17 -13.35 -1.93
CA PHE A 322 15.04 -12.95 -2.75
C PHE A 322 15.40 -11.74 -3.61
N TYR A 323 14.88 -11.70 -4.84
CA TYR A 323 15.07 -10.55 -5.73
C TYR A 323 13.79 -10.19 -6.47
N ARG A 324 13.67 -8.89 -6.80
CA ARG A 324 12.52 -8.32 -7.49
C ARG A 324 12.95 -7.18 -8.41
N ALA A 325 12.36 -7.12 -9.60
CA ALA A 325 12.51 -6.03 -10.55
C ALA A 325 11.17 -5.70 -11.25
#